data_f92e1399da9ff50adae8f7e4955d044b
#
_entry.id   f92e1399da9ff50adae8f7e4955d044b
#
_cell.length_a   1.000
_cell.length_b   1.000
_cell.length_c   1.000
_cell.angle_alpha   90.00
_cell.angle_beta   90.00
_cell.angle_gamma   90.00
#
_symmetry.space_group_name_H-M   'P 1'
#
loop_
_entity.id
_entity.type
_entity.pdbx_description
1 polymer ?
#
loop_
_entity_poly.entity_id
_entity_poly.type
_entity_poly.pdbx_seq_one_letter_code
_entity_poly.pdbx_strand_id
1 'polypeptide(L)'
;MQAVTETPTLVASRFLKRLHDPSRPVLVFDGATGTSLQQMDLSADDFGGEALEGCNENLVVTRPDAVQGVHRQFLDAGCDVIETDTFGAASVVLAEYGLEDKTFELNKRAAELAKEVAMEYSTDEKPRFVAGSMGPTTKLPTLGHISFDLLRDSYQEQAEGLIAGDVDLLIIETCQDVLQIKAALQGIEQAFETSGERRPLMVSVTMETTGTMLVGSDIAAVVSILEPFPIDVLGLNCATGPEQMKEHMRYLTENAPFVVSCIPNAGLPENVGGVAHYRLTPVELKMQLMHFVEDLGVQVIGGCCGTTPAHIAALSEISSELSAAPRKVRSHHHERKALSYEAAASSIYGATPYLQDNSFLIIGERLNASGSKKVRELLNEEDWDGLVAVARGQVKENAHILDVNVDYVGRDGERDMRELVNRVVTNVNLPLMLDSTEWQKMEAGLKVAGGKCILNSTNYEDGDERFFKVLELAKRYGAGVVIGTIDEDGMARTADQKVAIAKRAYRDAVEYGIPAREIFYDALALPISTGIEEDRRNGAETIEAIRRIREDLPQVHVVLGVSNVSFGLSPAARITLNSVFLHDCCEAGMDAAIVSPAKILPLIKISEEHQKVCRDL
;
A
#
# COMPACT_ATOMS: atom_id res chain seq x y z
N MET A 1 -22.78 0.81 22.45
CA MET A 1 -23.35 1.51 21.28
C MET A 1 -22.30 2.50 20.82
N GLN A 2 -21.36 2.03 20.00
CA GLN A 2 -20.47 2.94 19.27
C GLN A 2 -21.32 3.61 18.19
N ALA A 3 -21.13 4.93 18.06
CA ALA A 3 -21.71 5.67 16.96
C ALA A 3 -21.25 5.00 15.66
N VAL A 4 -22.18 4.48 14.89
CA VAL A 4 -21.95 4.16 13.48
C VAL A 4 -21.59 5.50 12.84
N THR A 5 -20.31 5.75 12.64
CA THR A 5 -19.88 6.86 11.79
C THR A 5 -20.49 6.56 10.43
N GLU A 6 -21.40 7.41 9.98
CA GLU A 6 -22.00 7.29 8.65
C GLU A 6 -20.84 7.27 7.65
N THR A 7 -20.80 6.24 6.81
CA THR A 7 -19.78 6.14 5.77
C THR A 7 -19.82 7.40 4.91
N PRO A 8 -18.71 8.14 4.71
CA PRO A 8 -18.70 9.36 3.93
C PRO A 8 -19.37 9.14 2.57
N THR A 9 -20.31 9.99 2.23
CA THR A 9 -21.06 9.85 0.98
C THR A 9 -20.15 10.20 -0.19
N LEU A 10 -19.97 9.27 -1.14
CA LEU A 10 -19.30 9.59 -2.40
C LEU A 10 -20.13 10.66 -3.11
N VAL A 11 -19.59 11.87 -3.22
CA VAL A 11 -20.19 12.94 -4.00
C VAL A 11 -20.33 12.44 -5.44
N ALA A 12 -21.49 12.64 -6.08
CA ALA A 12 -21.71 12.23 -7.47
C ALA A 12 -20.64 12.88 -8.37
N SER A 13 -19.51 12.20 -8.55
CA SER A 13 -18.32 12.79 -9.13
C SER A 13 -18.45 12.94 -10.64
N ARG A 14 -18.47 14.19 -11.10
CA ARG A 14 -18.35 14.52 -12.53
C ARG A 14 -17.01 14.06 -13.09
N PHE A 15 -15.94 14.06 -12.26
CA PHE A 15 -14.62 13.57 -12.63
C PHE A 15 -14.64 12.06 -12.93
N LEU A 16 -15.17 11.22 -12.03
CA LEU A 16 -15.25 9.77 -12.27
C LEU A 16 -16.12 9.44 -13.50
N LYS A 17 -17.22 10.18 -13.68
CA LYS A 17 -18.03 10.02 -14.89
C LYS A 17 -17.24 10.33 -16.16
N ARG A 18 -16.40 11.38 -16.15
CA ARG A 18 -15.53 11.73 -17.27
C ARG A 18 -14.39 10.72 -17.45
N LEU A 19 -13.78 10.27 -16.35
CA LEU A 19 -12.68 9.28 -16.35
C LEU A 19 -13.09 7.96 -17.00
N HIS A 20 -14.33 7.53 -16.79
CA HIS A 20 -14.88 6.28 -17.31
C HIS A 20 -15.71 6.45 -18.61
N ASP A 21 -15.65 7.60 -19.25
CA ASP A 21 -16.37 7.86 -20.52
C ASP A 21 -15.64 7.18 -21.70
N PRO A 22 -16.18 6.10 -22.29
CA PRO A 22 -15.52 5.38 -23.37
C PRO A 22 -15.44 6.17 -24.68
N SER A 23 -16.25 7.22 -24.84
CA SER A 23 -16.21 8.11 -26.01
C SER A 23 -15.05 9.10 -25.94
N ARG A 24 -14.46 9.26 -24.77
CA ARG A 24 -13.35 10.19 -24.49
C ARG A 24 -12.28 9.45 -23.67
N PRO A 25 -11.51 8.53 -24.31
CA PRO A 25 -10.72 7.52 -23.61
C PRO A 25 -9.49 8.10 -22.87
N VAL A 26 -9.14 9.36 -23.10
CA VAL A 26 -7.96 9.98 -22.49
C VAL A 26 -8.38 11.26 -21.75
N LEU A 27 -7.82 11.43 -20.56
CA LEU A 27 -7.93 12.61 -19.73
C LEU A 27 -6.56 13.26 -19.61
N VAL A 28 -6.49 14.58 -19.82
CA VAL A 28 -5.22 15.33 -19.88
C VAL A 28 -5.11 16.24 -18.66
N PHE A 29 -4.07 16.02 -17.85
CA PHE A 29 -3.65 16.90 -16.77
C PHE A 29 -2.83 18.07 -17.32
N ASP A 30 -2.63 19.08 -16.52
CA ASP A 30 -1.78 20.23 -16.82
C ASP A 30 -0.29 19.88 -16.80
N GLY A 31 0.55 20.89 -16.73
CA GLY A 31 2.01 20.77 -16.74
C GLY A 31 2.65 21.38 -15.50
N ALA A 32 3.94 21.63 -15.58
CA ALA A 32 4.79 22.06 -14.48
C ALA A 32 4.45 23.45 -13.91
N THR A 33 3.62 23.52 -12.87
CA THR A 33 3.28 24.77 -12.16
C THR A 33 4.53 25.45 -11.61
N GLY A 34 5.39 24.75 -10.86
CA GLY A 34 6.61 25.32 -10.29
C GLY A 34 7.57 25.85 -11.35
N THR A 35 7.77 25.13 -12.47
CA THR A 35 8.60 25.63 -13.60
C THR A 35 8.00 26.89 -14.23
N SER A 36 6.68 26.96 -14.35
CA SER A 36 5.97 28.11 -14.91
C SER A 36 6.10 29.34 -14.01
N LEU A 37 5.97 29.19 -12.69
CA LEU A 37 6.18 30.26 -11.71
C LEU A 37 7.63 30.76 -11.71
N GLN A 38 8.61 29.86 -11.79
CA GLN A 38 10.03 30.22 -11.86
C GLN A 38 10.37 31.08 -13.09
N GLN A 39 9.63 30.95 -14.21
CA GLN A 39 9.82 31.75 -15.42
C GLN A 39 9.23 33.16 -15.33
N MET A 40 8.52 33.50 -14.24
CA MET A 40 7.86 34.80 -14.06
C MET A 40 8.76 35.86 -13.41
N ASP A 41 10.04 35.55 -13.13
CA ASP A 41 11.02 36.47 -12.49
C ASP A 41 10.46 37.09 -11.18
N LEU A 42 9.78 36.27 -10.35
CA LEU A 42 9.22 36.69 -9.07
C LEU A 42 10.33 37.06 -8.08
N SER A 43 10.16 38.20 -7.39
CA SER A 43 11.08 38.69 -6.37
C SER A 43 10.70 38.19 -4.97
N ALA A 44 11.60 38.32 -3.98
CA ALA A 44 11.30 37.99 -2.59
C ALA A 44 10.04 38.71 -2.07
N ASP A 45 9.79 39.97 -2.49
CA ASP A 45 8.59 40.72 -2.10
C ASP A 45 7.29 40.05 -2.63
N ASP A 46 7.34 39.39 -3.78
CA ASP A 46 6.20 38.67 -4.34
C ASP A 46 5.84 37.44 -3.48
N PHE A 47 6.81 36.82 -2.83
CA PHE A 47 6.57 35.72 -1.87
C PHE A 47 6.14 36.21 -0.49
N GLY A 48 6.22 37.52 -0.20
CA GLY A 48 5.92 38.10 1.10
C GLY A 48 7.14 38.44 1.94
N GLY A 49 8.33 38.47 1.36
CA GLY A 49 9.61 38.86 1.95
C GLY A 49 10.69 37.78 1.87
N GLU A 50 11.94 38.14 2.19
CA GLU A 50 13.12 37.25 2.07
C GLU A 50 12.97 35.91 2.80
N ALA A 51 12.25 35.89 3.94
CA ALA A 51 12.02 34.66 4.73
C ALA A 51 11.09 33.65 4.02
N LEU A 52 10.30 34.09 3.06
CA LEU A 52 9.32 33.31 2.33
C LEU A 52 9.71 33.11 0.86
N GLU A 53 10.86 33.60 0.45
CA GLU A 53 11.34 33.44 -0.93
C GLU A 53 11.43 31.96 -1.30
N GLY A 54 10.77 31.58 -2.39
CA GLY A 54 10.68 30.19 -2.87
C GLY A 54 9.52 29.37 -2.29
N CYS A 55 8.74 29.91 -1.34
CA CYS A 55 7.48 29.29 -0.90
C CYS A 55 6.36 29.58 -1.90
N ASN A 56 6.24 28.73 -2.94
CA ASN A 56 5.24 28.92 -3.99
C ASN A 56 3.82 28.92 -3.42
N GLU A 57 3.56 28.11 -2.41
CA GLU A 57 2.26 27.97 -1.75
C GLU A 57 1.75 29.28 -1.13
N ASN A 58 2.67 30.20 -0.75
CA ASN A 58 2.28 31.51 -0.26
C ASN A 58 1.83 32.49 -1.36
N LEU A 59 2.15 32.19 -2.65
CA LEU A 59 1.71 33.02 -3.78
C LEU A 59 0.19 33.05 -3.95
N VAL A 60 -0.53 32.05 -3.44
CA VAL A 60 -2.01 32.05 -3.47
C VAL A 60 -2.61 33.22 -2.65
N VAL A 61 -1.83 33.80 -1.75
CA VAL A 61 -2.20 34.98 -0.94
C VAL A 61 -1.54 36.26 -1.49
N THR A 62 -0.25 36.19 -1.77
CA THR A 62 0.55 37.39 -2.13
C THR A 62 0.45 37.75 -3.61
N ARG A 63 0.36 36.73 -4.50
CA ARG A 63 0.29 36.88 -5.96
C ARG A 63 -0.74 35.92 -6.60
N PRO A 64 -2.01 36.00 -6.18
CA PRO A 64 -3.06 35.13 -6.75
C PRO A 64 -3.20 35.29 -8.27
N ASP A 65 -2.86 36.46 -8.81
CA ASP A 65 -2.84 36.73 -10.25
C ASP A 65 -1.81 35.87 -11.01
N ALA A 66 -0.63 35.64 -10.43
CA ALA A 66 0.42 34.78 -11.00
C ALA A 66 -0.05 33.33 -11.03
N VAL A 67 -0.59 32.80 -9.91
CA VAL A 67 -1.09 31.44 -9.81
C VAL A 67 -2.25 31.20 -10.81
N GLN A 68 -3.24 32.08 -10.83
CA GLN A 68 -4.35 32.00 -11.80
C GLN A 68 -3.86 32.14 -13.24
N GLY A 69 -2.79 32.92 -13.49
CA GLY A 69 -2.16 33.05 -14.79
C GLY A 69 -1.60 31.72 -15.30
N VAL A 70 -0.96 30.92 -14.43
CA VAL A 70 -0.48 29.57 -14.77
C VAL A 70 -1.65 28.65 -15.11
N HIS A 71 -2.69 28.63 -14.28
CA HIS A 71 -3.88 27.81 -14.55
C HIS A 71 -4.52 28.13 -15.91
N ARG A 72 -4.66 29.43 -16.25
CA ARG A 72 -5.21 29.85 -17.55
C ARG A 72 -4.35 29.37 -18.71
N GLN A 73 -3.02 29.47 -18.61
CA GLN A 73 -2.11 29.02 -19.68
C GLN A 73 -2.30 27.52 -20.00
N PHE A 74 -2.47 26.66 -19.00
CA PHE A 74 -2.69 25.25 -19.22
C PHE A 74 -4.10 24.92 -19.70
N LEU A 75 -5.11 25.63 -19.22
CA LEU A 75 -6.49 25.49 -19.72
C LEU A 75 -6.64 25.99 -21.16
N ASP A 76 -5.94 27.06 -21.56
CA ASP A 76 -5.83 27.52 -22.94
C ASP A 76 -5.17 26.47 -23.83
N ALA A 77 -4.16 25.74 -23.30
CA ALA A 77 -3.53 24.61 -23.96
C ALA A 77 -4.46 23.37 -24.07
N GLY A 78 -5.59 23.38 -23.38
CA GLY A 78 -6.66 22.41 -23.56
C GLY A 78 -6.70 21.26 -22.55
N CYS A 79 -5.93 21.27 -21.45
CA CYS A 79 -5.99 20.23 -20.42
C CYS A 79 -7.41 20.10 -19.84
N ASP A 80 -7.74 18.91 -19.35
CA ASP A 80 -9.03 18.62 -18.69
C ASP A 80 -8.97 18.90 -17.19
N VAL A 81 -7.78 18.76 -16.57
CA VAL A 81 -7.55 18.90 -15.12
C VAL A 81 -6.38 19.87 -14.89
N ILE A 82 -6.54 20.75 -13.92
CA ILE A 82 -5.45 21.56 -13.36
C ILE A 82 -5.20 21.17 -11.91
N GLU A 83 -3.93 21.21 -11.48
CA GLU A 83 -3.50 20.95 -10.13
C GLU A 83 -3.44 22.26 -9.32
N THR A 84 -3.81 22.21 -8.04
CA THR A 84 -3.67 23.36 -7.13
C THR A 84 -2.20 23.66 -6.84
N ASP A 85 -1.86 24.91 -6.54
CA ASP A 85 -0.51 25.31 -6.09
C ASP A 85 -0.31 25.01 -4.60
N THR A 86 -0.35 23.71 -4.27
CA THR A 86 -0.31 23.17 -2.90
C THR A 86 0.64 21.99 -2.72
N PHE A 87 1.57 21.80 -3.66
CA PHE A 87 2.51 20.68 -3.65
C PHE A 87 3.28 20.57 -2.32
N GLY A 88 3.78 21.68 -1.78
CA GLY A 88 4.48 21.76 -0.50
C GLY A 88 3.62 22.29 0.65
N ALA A 89 2.29 22.29 0.53
CA ALA A 89 1.39 22.91 1.51
C ALA A 89 0.99 22.01 2.70
N ALA A 90 1.73 20.93 2.97
CA ALA A 90 1.60 20.16 4.21
C ALA A 90 2.27 20.90 5.37
N SER A 91 1.69 20.86 6.59
CA SER A 91 2.18 21.64 7.73
C SER A 91 3.65 21.38 8.07
N VAL A 92 4.12 20.13 7.90
CA VAL A 92 5.54 19.76 8.12
C VAL A 92 6.51 20.38 7.11
N VAL A 93 6.04 20.77 5.92
CA VAL A 93 6.82 21.50 4.91
C VAL A 93 6.72 23.00 5.16
N LEU A 94 5.52 23.50 5.38
CA LEU A 94 5.27 24.92 5.68
C LEU A 94 5.98 25.39 6.96
N ALA A 95 6.24 24.49 7.90
CA ALA A 95 7.06 24.78 9.09
C ALA A 95 8.48 25.25 8.76
N GLU A 96 9.04 24.91 7.60
CA GLU A 96 10.34 25.39 7.15
C GLU A 96 10.32 26.90 6.85
N TYR A 97 9.13 27.46 6.62
CA TYR A 97 8.87 28.89 6.38
C TYR A 97 8.14 29.56 7.55
N GLY A 98 7.85 28.84 8.66
CA GLY A 98 7.05 29.36 9.79
C GLY A 98 5.57 29.60 9.43
N LEU A 99 5.04 28.82 8.49
CA LEU A 99 3.67 28.92 7.99
C LEU A 99 2.82 27.67 8.34
N GLU A 100 3.27 26.81 9.24
CA GLU A 100 2.57 25.59 9.63
C GLU A 100 1.13 25.84 10.09
N ASP A 101 0.87 26.92 10.80
CA ASP A 101 -0.46 27.33 11.26
C ASP A 101 -1.39 27.83 10.13
N LYS A 102 -0.88 27.94 8.91
CA LYS A 102 -1.60 28.41 7.72
C LYS A 102 -1.99 27.27 6.75
N THR A 103 -1.68 26.04 7.09
CA THR A 103 -1.89 24.87 6.23
C THR A 103 -3.30 24.81 5.66
N PHE A 104 -4.33 24.84 6.51
CA PHE A 104 -5.72 24.79 6.07
C PHE A 104 -6.09 25.99 5.17
N GLU A 105 -5.72 27.21 5.58
CA GLU A 105 -6.07 28.45 4.85
C GLU A 105 -5.42 28.50 3.45
N LEU A 106 -4.14 28.14 3.34
CA LEU A 106 -3.40 28.15 2.06
C LEU A 106 -3.97 27.12 1.08
N ASN A 107 -4.20 25.88 1.55
CA ASN A 107 -4.80 24.82 0.74
C ASN A 107 -6.20 25.18 0.25
N LYS A 108 -7.05 25.70 1.13
CA LYS A 108 -8.39 26.15 0.76
C LYS A 108 -8.33 27.27 -0.28
N ARG A 109 -7.48 28.28 -0.06
CA ARG A 109 -7.36 29.42 -0.99
C ARG A 109 -6.83 28.99 -2.37
N ALA A 110 -5.84 28.10 -2.41
CA ALA A 110 -5.32 27.56 -3.66
C ALA A 110 -6.41 26.81 -4.46
N ALA A 111 -7.20 25.99 -3.77
CA ALA A 111 -8.31 25.27 -4.38
C ALA A 111 -9.39 26.23 -4.92
N GLU A 112 -9.77 27.26 -4.16
CA GLU A 112 -10.71 28.28 -4.60
C GLU A 112 -10.22 29.01 -5.85
N LEU A 113 -8.94 29.43 -5.90
CA LEU A 113 -8.35 30.10 -7.05
C LEU A 113 -8.36 29.23 -8.32
N ALA A 114 -7.96 27.95 -8.17
CA ALA A 114 -8.00 27.01 -9.27
C ALA A 114 -9.45 26.76 -9.75
N LYS A 115 -10.39 26.64 -8.82
CA LYS A 115 -11.81 26.42 -9.14
C LYS A 115 -12.43 27.62 -9.86
N GLU A 116 -12.13 28.85 -9.44
CA GLU A 116 -12.54 30.07 -10.13
C GLU A 116 -12.13 30.03 -11.61
N VAL A 117 -10.87 29.71 -11.89
CA VAL A 117 -10.35 29.66 -13.27
C VAL A 117 -10.93 28.45 -14.02
N ALA A 118 -11.01 27.27 -13.42
CA ALA A 118 -11.59 26.11 -14.08
C ALA A 118 -13.04 26.33 -14.52
N MET A 119 -13.83 27.08 -13.74
CA MET A 119 -15.20 27.45 -14.07
C MET A 119 -15.29 28.38 -15.29
N GLU A 120 -14.33 29.29 -15.50
CA GLU A 120 -14.27 30.15 -16.69
C GLU A 120 -14.18 29.35 -18.00
N TYR A 121 -13.52 28.16 -17.95
CA TYR A 121 -13.24 27.30 -19.11
C TYR A 121 -14.16 26.09 -19.22
N SER A 122 -14.96 25.81 -18.20
CA SER A 122 -15.79 24.60 -18.12
C SER A 122 -17.10 24.77 -18.90
N THR A 123 -17.41 23.80 -19.75
CA THR A 123 -18.72 23.65 -20.41
C THR A 123 -19.32 22.28 -20.13
N ASP A 124 -20.58 22.05 -20.50
CA ASP A 124 -21.21 20.75 -20.35
C ASP A 124 -20.55 19.69 -21.24
N GLU A 125 -20.10 20.08 -22.45
CA GLU A 125 -19.41 19.21 -23.38
C GLU A 125 -17.93 19.00 -22.99
N LYS A 126 -17.29 20.00 -22.38
CA LYS A 126 -15.88 19.95 -21.99
C LYS A 126 -15.72 20.46 -20.55
N PRO A 127 -16.11 19.65 -19.54
CA PRO A 127 -15.92 20.02 -18.14
C PRO A 127 -14.43 20.10 -17.80
N ARG A 128 -14.07 21.04 -16.92
CA ARG A 128 -12.73 21.18 -16.33
C ARG A 128 -12.78 20.80 -14.86
N PHE A 129 -11.69 20.25 -14.38
CA PHE A 129 -11.58 19.72 -13.03
C PHE A 129 -10.38 20.31 -12.31
N VAL A 130 -10.45 20.31 -10.99
CA VAL A 130 -9.36 20.74 -10.10
C VAL A 130 -8.92 19.56 -9.24
N ALA A 131 -7.64 19.20 -9.34
CA ALA A 131 -6.99 18.21 -8.51
C ALA A 131 -6.25 18.92 -7.36
N GLY A 132 -6.59 18.54 -6.12
CA GLY A 132 -5.88 19.01 -4.94
C GLY A 132 -4.53 18.31 -4.83
N SER A 133 -3.46 19.02 -5.17
CA SER A 133 -2.08 18.51 -5.15
C SER A 133 -1.58 18.34 -3.72
N MET A 134 -1.08 17.15 -3.39
CA MET A 134 -0.49 16.78 -2.11
C MET A 134 0.86 16.11 -2.39
N GLY A 135 1.93 16.90 -2.40
CA GLY A 135 3.27 16.42 -2.71
C GLY A 135 3.96 15.68 -1.58
N PRO A 136 5.18 15.19 -1.79
CA PRO A 136 5.98 14.58 -0.75
C PRO A 136 6.43 15.65 0.26
N THR A 137 6.76 15.21 1.46
CA THR A 137 7.43 16.08 2.42
C THR A 137 8.95 15.93 2.30
N THR A 138 9.68 16.82 2.98
CA THR A 138 11.15 16.72 3.10
C THR A 138 11.58 15.61 4.09
N LYS A 139 10.63 14.91 4.70
CA LYS A 139 10.85 13.88 5.73
C LYS A 139 10.40 12.51 5.23
N LEU A 140 11.25 11.52 5.35
CA LEU A 140 10.98 10.12 4.97
C LEU A 140 10.68 9.30 6.24
N PRO A 141 9.43 8.87 6.46
CA PRO A 141 9.07 8.11 7.66
C PRO A 141 9.74 6.73 7.71
N THR A 142 9.98 6.06 6.59
CA THR A 142 10.73 4.79 6.54
C THR A 142 12.15 4.92 7.08
N LEU A 143 12.76 6.10 6.97
CA LEU A 143 14.09 6.40 7.53
C LEU A 143 14.03 7.01 8.96
N GLY A 144 12.84 7.09 9.54
CA GLY A 144 12.65 7.62 10.90
C GLY A 144 12.76 9.14 11.01
N HIS A 145 12.71 9.90 9.91
CA HIS A 145 12.81 11.36 9.93
C HIS A 145 11.59 12.02 10.58
N ILE A 146 10.45 11.35 10.57
CA ILE A 146 9.18 11.80 11.13
C ILE A 146 8.35 10.61 11.58
N SER A 147 7.52 10.76 12.61
CA SER A 147 6.58 9.72 13.01
C SER A 147 5.41 9.63 12.03
N PHE A 148 4.86 8.43 11.90
CA PHE A 148 3.69 8.17 11.06
C PHE A 148 2.49 9.05 11.43
N ASP A 149 2.19 9.17 12.73
CA ASP A 149 1.04 9.92 13.22
C ASP A 149 1.16 11.42 12.92
N LEU A 150 2.33 12.02 13.15
CA LEU A 150 2.55 13.44 12.85
C LEU A 150 2.43 13.71 11.33
N LEU A 151 2.94 12.81 10.52
CA LEU A 151 2.84 12.93 9.05
C LEU A 151 1.40 12.77 8.57
N ARG A 152 0.67 11.78 9.12
CA ARG A 152 -0.77 11.58 8.85
C ARG A 152 -1.57 12.84 9.17
N ASP A 153 -1.38 13.40 10.37
CA ASP A 153 -2.12 14.58 10.83
C ASP A 153 -1.82 15.81 9.96
N SER A 154 -0.57 15.95 9.49
CA SER A 154 -0.19 17.00 8.53
C SER A 154 -0.92 16.87 7.18
N TYR A 155 -1.04 15.66 6.64
CA TYR A 155 -1.79 15.41 5.42
C TYR A 155 -3.31 15.51 5.63
N GLN A 156 -3.82 15.20 6.81
CA GLN A 156 -5.22 15.40 7.13
C GLN A 156 -5.60 16.88 7.03
N GLU A 157 -4.85 17.78 7.67
CA GLU A 157 -5.11 19.22 7.64
C GLU A 157 -5.03 19.78 6.22
N GLN A 158 -4.05 19.32 5.43
CA GLN A 158 -3.93 19.66 4.01
C GLN A 158 -5.18 19.25 3.21
N ALA A 159 -5.61 18.00 3.36
CA ALA A 159 -6.78 17.47 2.68
C ALA A 159 -8.08 18.20 3.09
N GLU A 160 -8.25 18.52 4.39
CA GLU A 160 -9.40 19.29 4.89
C GLU A 160 -9.49 20.67 4.22
N GLY A 161 -8.35 21.37 4.08
CA GLY A 161 -8.29 22.64 3.35
C GLY A 161 -8.69 22.51 1.88
N LEU A 162 -8.14 21.52 1.18
CA LEU A 162 -8.44 21.24 -0.22
C LEU A 162 -9.93 20.90 -0.46
N ILE A 163 -10.51 20.06 0.40
CA ILE A 163 -11.93 19.69 0.34
C ILE A 163 -12.81 20.92 0.60
N ALA A 164 -12.45 21.75 1.59
CA ALA A 164 -13.16 22.98 1.89
C ALA A 164 -13.11 24.02 0.75
N GLY A 165 -12.09 23.95 -0.11
CA GLY A 165 -11.95 24.74 -1.34
C GLY A 165 -12.64 24.11 -2.58
N ASP A 166 -13.38 23.00 -2.41
CA ASP A 166 -14.18 22.30 -3.41
C ASP A 166 -13.39 21.72 -4.59
N VAL A 167 -12.23 21.07 -4.33
CA VAL A 167 -11.52 20.30 -5.36
C VAL A 167 -12.36 19.12 -5.87
N ASP A 168 -12.19 18.74 -7.13
CA ASP A 168 -12.92 17.62 -7.75
C ASP A 168 -12.33 16.25 -7.42
N LEU A 169 -11.02 16.19 -7.11
CA LEU A 169 -10.30 15.01 -6.66
C LEU A 169 -9.10 15.44 -5.82
N LEU A 170 -8.50 14.47 -5.09
CA LEU A 170 -7.19 14.64 -4.44
C LEU A 170 -6.14 13.81 -5.17
N ILE A 171 -4.93 14.33 -5.26
CA ILE A 171 -3.78 13.62 -5.81
C ILE A 171 -2.61 13.63 -4.81
N ILE A 172 -2.17 12.42 -4.39
CA ILE A 172 -0.89 12.21 -3.71
C ILE A 172 0.14 12.00 -4.81
N GLU A 173 1.07 12.93 -4.98
CA GLU A 173 2.01 12.89 -6.11
C GLU A 173 3.48 12.93 -5.72
N THR A 174 4.33 12.51 -6.64
CA THR A 174 5.80 12.59 -6.54
C THR A 174 6.36 11.86 -5.30
N CYS A 175 5.59 10.94 -4.74
CA CYS A 175 5.98 10.25 -3.52
C CYS A 175 7.11 9.24 -3.77
N GLN A 176 8.07 9.24 -2.85
CA GLN A 176 9.30 8.44 -2.89
C GLN A 176 9.40 7.42 -1.76
N ASP A 177 8.40 7.37 -0.87
CA ASP A 177 8.33 6.48 0.29
C ASP A 177 6.90 5.93 0.45
N VAL A 178 6.76 4.61 0.37
CA VAL A 178 5.44 3.94 0.48
C VAL A 178 4.79 4.12 1.85
N LEU A 179 5.59 4.27 2.93
CA LEU A 179 5.05 4.55 4.27
C LEU A 179 4.48 5.97 4.35
N GLN A 180 5.08 6.92 3.64
CA GLN A 180 4.54 8.27 3.47
C GLN A 180 3.18 8.25 2.77
N ILE A 181 3.05 7.47 1.69
CA ILE A 181 1.77 7.32 0.97
C ILE A 181 0.70 6.76 1.90
N LYS A 182 1.03 5.73 2.71
CA LYS A 182 0.08 5.18 3.69
C LYS A 182 -0.36 6.22 4.73
N ALA A 183 0.56 7.06 5.21
CA ALA A 183 0.23 8.14 6.14
C ALA A 183 -0.71 9.17 5.47
N ALA A 184 -0.41 9.57 4.23
CA ALA A 184 -1.26 10.47 3.47
C ALA A 184 -2.66 9.89 3.21
N LEU A 185 -2.76 8.61 2.81
CA LEU A 185 -4.04 7.92 2.61
C LEU A 185 -4.89 7.91 3.89
N GLN A 186 -4.27 7.65 5.06
CA GLN A 186 -5.00 7.69 6.32
C GLN A 186 -5.41 9.10 6.73
N GLY A 187 -4.56 10.11 6.50
CA GLY A 187 -4.93 11.51 6.74
C GLY A 187 -6.09 11.96 5.87
N ILE A 188 -6.09 11.59 4.59
CA ILE A 188 -7.19 11.85 3.66
C ILE A 188 -8.48 11.15 4.11
N GLU A 189 -8.40 9.89 4.55
CA GLU A 189 -9.58 9.17 5.04
C GLU A 189 -10.20 9.85 6.26
N GLN A 190 -9.37 10.33 7.20
CA GLN A 190 -9.83 11.13 8.34
C GLN A 190 -10.46 12.47 7.91
N ALA A 191 -9.90 13.12 6.88
CA ALA A 191 -10.49 14.34 6.31
C ALA A 191 -11.85 14.08 5.65
N PHE A 192 -12.02 12.92 4.99
CA PHE A 192 -13.34 12.50 4.46
C PHE A 192 -14.35 12.23 5.58
N GLU A 193 -13.92 11.58 6.67
CA GLU A 193 -14.77 11.36 7.85
C GLU A 193 -15.19 12.69 8.48
N THR A 194 -14.28 13.65 8.61
CA THR A 194 -14.53 14.99 9.17
C THR A 194 -15.50 15.79 8.30
N SER A 195 -15.30 15.79 6.98
CA SER A 195 -16.13 16.53 6.04
C SER A 195 -17.46 15.87 5.73
N GLY A 196 -17.58 14.55 5.94
CA GLY A 196 -18.73 13.74 5.50
C GLY A 196 -18.77 13.51 3.98
N GLU A 197 -17.77 13.99 3.22
CA GLU A 197 -17.70 13.91 1.77
C GLU A 197 -16.46 13.16 1.33
N ARG A 198 -16.64 12.20 0.41
CA ARG A 198 -15.52 11.48 -0.21
C ARG A 198 -15.30 12.01 -1.63
N ARG A 199 -14.05 12.35 -1.95
CA ARG A 199 -13.60 12.75 -3.28
C ARG A 199 -12.83 11.58 -3.94
N PRO A 200 -12.80 11.52 -5.30
CA PRO A 200 -11.90 10.63 -6.02
C PRO A 200 -10.46 10.82 -5.60
N LEU A 201 -9.70 9.73 -5.61
CA LEU A 201 -8.32 9.72 -5.13
C LEU A 201 -7.37 9.17 -6.17
N MET A 202 -6.34 9.93 -6.46
CA MET A 202 -5.23 9.55 -7.34
C MET A 202 -3.94 9.44 -6.52
N VAL A 203 -3.13 8.40 -6.80
CA VAL A 203 -1.78 8.25 -6.27
C VAL A 203 -0.80 8.17 -7.42
N SER A 204 0.24 8.99 -7.37
CA SER A 204 1.30 9.02 -8.35
C SER A 204 2.66 8.92 -7.67
N VAL A 205 3.41 7.86 -7.97
CA VAL A 205 4.72 7.62 -7.36
C VAL A 205 5.84 8.05 -8.30
N THR A 206 7.01 8.24 -7.74
CA THR A 206 8.21 8.61 -8.50
C THR A 206 9.20 7.46 -8.52
N MET A 207 9.56 7.03 -9.73
CA MET A 207 10.56 5.99 -9.97
C MET A 207 11.86 6.62 -10.49
N GLU A 208 12.94 6.37 -9.76
CA GLU A 208 14.28 6.85 -10.13
C GLU A 208 14.84 6.09 -11.34
N THR A 209 15.91 6.59 -11.92
CA THR A 209 16.62 5.91 -13.02
C THR A 209 17.17 4.53 -12.67
N THR A 210 17.24 4.22 -11.38
CA THR A 210 17.58 2.88 -10.85
C THR A 210 16.47 1.85 -11.02
N GLY A 211 15.25 2.28 -11.39
CA GLY A 211 14.08 1.42 -11.54
C GLY A 211 13.29 1.20 -10.25
N THR A 212 13.58 1.96 -9.19
CA THR A 212 12.89 1.89 -7.89
C THR A 212 12.57 3.29 -7.37
N MET A 213 11.66 3.37 -6.40
CA MET A 213 11.49 4.59 -5.59
C MET A 213 12.78 4.86 -4.79
N LEU A 214 12.93 6.06 -4.25
CA LEU A 214 14.11 6.48 -3.48
C LEU A 214 14.44 5.53 -2.32
N VAL A 215 13.43 5.02 -1.61
CA VAL A 215 13.62 4.06 -0.50
C VAL A 215 13.78 2.60 -0.98
N GLY A 216 13.79 2.36 -2.29
CA GLY A 216 14.10 1.06 -2.90
C GLY A 216 12.90 0.23 -3.34
N SER A 217 11.67 0.75 -3.28
CA SER A 217 10.47 0.02 -3.70
C SER A 217 10.39 -0.14 -5.20
N ASP A 218 10.24 -1.37 -5.68
CA ASP A 218 9.92 -1.64 -7.08
C ASP A 218 8.43 -1.44 -7.38
N ILE A 219 8.06 -1.44 -8.66
CA ILE A 219 6.67 -1.17 -9.07
C ILE A 219 5.71 -2.28 -8.63
N ALA A 220 6.18 -3.52 -8.48
CA ALA A 220 5.36 -4.64 -8.01
C ALA A 220 5.03 -4.49 -6.52
N ALA A 221 6.01 -4.05 -5.70
CA ALA A 221 5.78 -3.68 -4.32
C ALA A 221 4.74 -2.56 -4.21
N VAL A 222 4.88 -1.49 -5.01
CA VAL A 222 3.92 -0.37 -5.01
C VAL A 222 2.50 -0.85 -5.28
N VAL A 223 2.28 -1.68 -6.31
CA VAL A 223 0.95 -2.23 -6.63
C VAL A 223 0.42 -3.07 -5.47
N SER A 224 1.22 -3.99 -4.92
CA SER A 224 0.80 -4.87 -3.82
C SER A 224 0.47 -4.12 -2.54
N ILE A 225 1.24 -3.06 -2.24
CA ILE A 225 1.05 -2.24 -1.04
C ILE A 225 -0.22 -1.38 -1.16
N LEU A 226 -0.49 -0.84 -2.36
CA LEU A 226 -1.57 0.13 -2.57
C LEU A 226 -2.90 -0.52 -3.00
N GLU A 227 -2.89 -1.76 -3.49
CA GLU A 227 -4.09 -2.47 -3.95
C GLU A 227 -5.23 -2.50 -2.91
N PRO A 228 -4.98 -2.67 -1.60
CA PRO A 228 -6.05 -2.70 -0.60
C PRO A 228 -6.76 -1.36 -0.37
N PHE A 229 -6.18 -0.25 -0.83
CA PHE A 229 -6.72 1.08 -0.59
C PHE A 229 -7.71 1.51 -1.67
N PRO A 230 -8.73 2.34 -1.32
CA PRO A 230 -9.75 2.80 -2.25
C PRO A 230 -9.25 3.94 -3.14
N ILE A 231 -8.29 3.62 -4.01
CA ILE A 231 -7.66 4.53 -4.98
C ILE A 231 -8.35 4.36 -6.32
N ASP A 232 -8.64 5.46 -7.03
CA ASP A 232 -9.26 5.44 -8.35
C ASP A 232 -8.22 5.39 -9.48
N VAL A 233 -7.10 6.08 -9.30
CA VAL A 233 -6.00 6.19 -10.29
C VAL A 233 -4.66 5.94 -9.62
N LEU A 234 -3.84 5.07 -10.22
CA LEU A 234 -2.44 4.85 -9.82
C LEU A 234 -1.52 5.11 -11.00
N GLY A 235 -0.44 5.85 -10.78
CA GLY A 235 0.49 6.12 -11.86
C GLY A 235 1.86 6.60 -11.44
N LEU A 236 2.55 7.18 -12.42
CA LEU A 236 3.90 7.70 -12.25
C LEU A 236 3.96 9.16 -12.67
N ASN A 237 4.72 9.96 -11.93
CA ASN A 237 5.10 11.30 -12.33
C ASN A 237 6.55 11.63 -11.93
N CYS A 238 7.09 12.66 -12.56
CA CYS A 238 8.39 13.25 -12.21
C CYS A 238 9.61 12.30 -12.34
N ALA A 239 10.76 12.72 -11.83
CA ALA A 239 12.12 12.14 -11.88
C ALA A 239 12.65 11.86 -13.29
N THR A 240 11.86 11.21 -14.15
CA THR A 240 12.31 10.72 -15.46
C THR A 240 11.37 11.14 -16.59
N GLY A 241 11.80 10.89 -17.83
CA GLY A 241 10.97 11.04 -19.02
C GLY A 241 10.22 9.74 -19.39
N PRO A 242 9.37 9.80 -20.44
CA PRO A 242 8.54 8.63 -20.82
C PRO A 242 9.36 7.39 -21.17
N GLU A 243 10.55 7.56 -21.75
CA GLU A 243 11.41 6.43 -22.16
C GLU A 243 11.81 5.56 -20.96
N GLN A 244 12.18 6.18 -19.83
CA GLN A 244 12.55 5.48 -18.60
C GLN A 244 11.33 4.89 -17.89
N MET A 245 10.14 5.46 -18.07
CA MET A 245 8.90 4.99 -17.47
C MET A 245 8.30 3.77 -18.17
N LYS A 246 8.73 3.45 -19.38
CA LYS A 246 8.07 2.46 -20.27
C LYS A 246 7.81 1.10 -19.62
N GLU A 247 8.81 0.49 -18.98
CA GLU A 247 8.67 -0.82 -18.36
C GLU A 247 7.75 -0.79 -17.13
N HIS A 248 7.83 0.28 -16.35
CA HIS A 248 6.94 0.48 -15.20
C HIS A 248 5.48 0.69 -15.66
N MET A 249 5.27 1.47 -16.72
CA MET A 249 3.95 1.69 -17.30
C MET A 249 3.35 0.39 -17.84
N ARG A 250 4.17 -0.44 -18.51
CA ARG A 250 3.74 -1.76 -18.95
C ARG A 250 3.29 -2.61 -17.77
N TYR A 251 4.10 -2.68 -16.70
CA TYR A 251 3.75 -3.45 -15.51
C TYR A 251 2.44 -2.94 -14.87
N LEU A 252 2.30 -1.63 -14.67
CA LEU A 252 1.09 -1.04 -14.11
C LEU A 252 -0.15 -1.39 -14.94
N THR A 253 -0.04 -1.22 -16.26
CA THR A 253 -1.18 -1.48 -17.14
C THR A 253 -1.55 -2.96 -17.25
N GLU A 254 -0.64 -3.88 -16.96
CA GLU A 254 -0.89 -5.33 -16.94
C GLU A 254 -1.37 -5.85 -15.58
N ASN A 255 -0.93 -5.24 -14.47
CA ASN A 255 -1.10 -5.80 -13.13
C ASN A 255 -1.89 -4.93 -12.16
N ALA A 256 -1.93 -3.61 -12.31
CA ALA A 256 -2.62 -2.75 -11.36
C ALA A 256 -4.16 -2.79 -11.55
N PRO A 257 -4.95 -2.94 -10.48
CA PRO A 257 -6.41 -2.95 -10.56
C PRO A 257 -7.02 -1.53 -10.65
N PHE A 258 -6.22 -0.53 -10.98
CA PHE A 258 -6.58 0.90 -11.04
C PHE A 258 -6.58 1.45 -12.45
N VAL A 259 -7.21 2.62 -12.66
CA VAL A 259 -6.91 3.46 -13.83
C VAL A 259 -5.44 3.85 -13.78
N VAL A 260 -4.77 3.86 -14.93
CA VAL A 260 -3.33 4.12 -14.96
C VAL A 260 -3.05 5.50 -15.52
N SER A 261 -2.18 6.27 -14.80
CA SER A 261 -1.71 7.59 -15.22
C SER A 261 -0.21 7.62 -15.52
N CYS A 262 0.18 8.50 -16.44
CA CYS A 262 1.57 8.80 -16.77
C CYS A 262 1.77 10.30 -16.96
N ILE A 263 2.50 10.93 -16.03
CA ILE A 263 2.74 12.38 -15.99
C ILE A 263 4.27 12.62 -15.92
N PRO A 264 5.01 12.39 -17.02
CA PRO A 264 6.47 12.44 -17.04
C PRO A 264 7.02 13.87 -17.12
N ASN A 265 8.30 14.02 -16.80
CA ASN A 265 9.06 15.20 -17.15
C ASN A 265 9.22 15.32 -18.69
N ALA A 266 9.55 16.51 -19.17
CA ALA A 266 9.96 16.73 -20.58
C ALA A 266 11.35 16.13 -20.89
N GLY A 267 11.52 14.83 -20.57
CA GLY A 267 12.76 14.08 -20.62
C GLY A 267 13.56 14.11 -19.32
N LEU A 268 14.75 13.51 -19.33
CA LEU A 268 15.67 13.59 -18.19
C LEU A 268 16.23 15.02 -18.04
N PRO A 269 16.34 15.55 -16.81
CA PRO A 269 16.96 16.84 -16.58
C PRO A 269 18.46 16.78 -16.84
N GLU A 270 18.98 17.75 -17.60
CA GLU A 270 20.40 17.98 -17.78
C GLU A 270 20.82 19.21 -16.98
N ASN A 271 21.87 19.11 -16.18
CA ASN A 271 22.39 20.26 -15.45
C ASN A 271 23.28 21.12 -16.39
N VAL A 272 22.80 22.31 -16.73
CA VAL A 272 23.55 23.28 -17.54
C VAL A 272 23.71 24.54 -16.71
N GLY A 273 24.92 24.77 -16.23
CA GLY A 273 25.23 25.97 -15.43
C GLY A 273 24.51 26.03 -14.07
N GLY A 274 24.14 24.90 -13.48
CA GLY A 274 23.42 24.83 -12.20
C GLY A 274 21.89 24.82 -12.35
N VAL A 275 21.37 24.94 -13.57
CA VAL A 275 19.93 24.94 -13.87
C VAL A 275 19.54 23.63 -14.58
N ALA A 276 18.40 23.06 -14.24
CA ALA A 276 17.85 21.88 -14.91
C ALA A 276 17.27 22.28 -16.28
N HIS A 277 17.77 21.64 -17.34
CA HIS A 277 17.25 21.79 -18.70
C HIS A 277 16.61 20.50 -19.18
N TYR A 278 15.43 20.61 -19.78
CA TYR A 278 14.65 19.51 -20.34
C TYR A 278 14.62 19.66 -21.88
N ARG A 279 14.96 18.58 -22.60
CA ARG A 279 15.14 18.63 -24.05
C ARG A 279 14.01 18.00 -24.85
N LEU A 280 13.15 17.22 -24.24
CA LEU A 280 12.08 16.54 -24.96
C LEU A 280 11.08 17.58 -25.47
N THR A 281 10.88 17.57 -26.79
CA THR A 281 9.98 18.52 -27.45
C THR A 281 8.52 18.13 -27.30
N PRO A 282 7.53 19.04 -27.46
CA PRO A 282 6.11 18.73 -27.45
C PRO A 282 5.71 17.60 -28.40
N VAL A 283 6.30 17.54 -29.61
CA VAL A 283 6.01 16.50 -30.59
C VAL A 283 6.54 15.13 -30.13
N GLU A 284 7.75 15.08 -29.59
CA GLU A 284 8.34 13.84 -29.08
C GLU A 284 7.57 13.33 -27.86
N LEU A 285 7.18 14.21 -26.92
CA LEU A 285 6.36 13.84 -25.78
C LEU A 285 5.01 13.25 -26.24
N LYS A 286 4.33 13.94 -27.19
CA LYS A 286 3.08 13.44 -27.78
C LYS A 286 3.25 12.05 -28.38
N MET A 287 4.29 11.82 -29.18
CA MET A 287 4.54 10.53 -29.84
C MET A 287 4.73 9.40 -28.82
N GLN A 288 5.49 9.64 -27.75
CA GLN A 288 5.76 8.63 -26.72
C GLN A 288 4.51 8.33 -25.88
N LEU A 289 3.76 9.35 -25.46
CA LEU A 289 2.54 9.15 -24.68
C LEU A 289 1.39 8.59 -25.53
N MET A 290 1.32 8.89 -26.83
CA MET A 290 0.38 8.25 -27.74
C MET A 290 0.58 6.72 -27.74
N HIS A 291 1.84 6.25 -27.78
CA HIS A 291 2.15 4.82 -27.67
C HIS A 291 1.65 4.22 -26.34
N PHE A 292 1.81 4.93 -25.21
CA PHE A 292 1.30 4.43 -23.92
C PHE A 292 -0.23 4.36 -23.88
N VAL A 293 -0.89 5.31 -24.52
CA VAL A 293 -2.36 5.31 -24.61
C VAL A 293 -2.86 4.20 -25.54
N GLU A 294 -2.33 4.10 -26.77
CA GLU A 294 -2.84 3.17 -27.79
C GLU A 294 -2.46 1.72 -27.50
N ASP A 295 -1.21 1.46 -27.10
CA ASP A 295 -0.68 0.11 -26.97
C ASP A 295 -0.78 -0.46 -25.55
N LEU A 296 -0.58 0.40 -24.53
CA LEU A 296 -0.65 -0.02 -23.13
C LEU A 296 -2.01 0.26 -22.47
N GLY A 297 -2.78 1.24 -23.01
CA GLY A 297 -4.09 1.60 -22.48
C GLY A 297 -4.02 2.52 -21.24
N VAL A 298 -3.04 3.40 -21.19
CA VAL A 298 -2.98 4.50 -20.22
C VAL A 298 -4.13 5.46 -20.49
N GLN A 299 -4.85 5.88 -19.45
CA GLN A 299 -6.07 6.69 -19.60
C GLN A 299 -5.89 8.13 -19.11
N VAL A 300 -4.91 8.39 -18.25
CA VAL A 300 -4.59 9.72 -17.74
C VAL A 300 -3.17 10.07 -18.11
N ILE A 301 -2.99 11.18 -18.82
CA ILE A 301 -1.68 11.70 -19.24
C ILE A 301 -1.57 13.17 -18.84
N GLY A 302 -0.36 13.66 -18.73
CA GLY A 302 -0.05 15.05 -18.39
C GLY A 302 1.44 15.31 -18.49
N GLY A 303 1.87 16.41 -17.92
CA GLY A 303 3.28 16.78 -17.88
C GLY A 303 3.74 17.18 -16.49
N CYS A 304 4.98 16.85 -16.11
CA CYS A 304 5.63 17.30 -14.91
C CYS A 304 6.79 18.25 -15.26
N CYS A 305 7.89 18.24 -14.52
CA CYS A 305 8.99 19.22 -14.67
C CYS A 305 9.44 19.42 -16.13
N GLY A 306 9.65 20.69 -16.48
CA GLY A 306 10.08 21.10 -17.83
C GLY A 306 8.99 21.10 -18.90
N THR A 307 7.77 20.64 -18.61
CA THR A 307 6.66 20.74 -19.58
C THR A 307 6.07 22.15 -19.58
N THR A 308 5.68 22.60 -20.75
CA THR A 308 5.14 23.94 -21.02
C THR A 308 3.72 23.83 -21.59
N PRO A 309 2.96 24.92 -21.70
CA PRO A 309 1.66 24.92 -22.37
C PRO A 309 1.69 24.28 -23.77
N ALA A 310 2.79 24.42 -24.51
CA ALA A 310 2.95 23.80 -25.84
C ALA A 310 3.00 22.25 -25.75
N HIS A 311 3.61 21.69 -24.71
CA HIS A 311 3.58 20.24 -24.45
C HIS A 311 2.16 19.77 -24.16
N ILE A 312 1.44 20.47 -23.30
CA ILE A 312 0.06 20.12 -22.94
C ILE A 312 -0.90 20.28 -24.13
N ALA A 313 -0.70 21.30 -24.97
CA ALA A 313 -1.46 21.44 -26.22
C ALA A 313 -1.26 20.22 -27.14
N ALA A 314 -0.03 19.74 -27.29
CA ALA A 314 0.27 18.54 -28.06
C ALA A 314 -0.38 17.27 -27.47
N LEU A 315 -0.44 17.15 -26.13
CA LEU A 315 -1.14 16.05 -25.46
C LEU A 315 -2.66 16.15 -25.63
N SER A 316 -3.23 17.35 -25.61
CA SER A 316 -4.66 17.58 -25.82
C SER A 316 -5.13 17.17 -27.22
N GLU A 317 -4.23 17.20 -28.21
CA GLU A 317 -4.48 16.67 -29.55
C GLU A 317 -4.71 15.14 -29.52
N ILE A 318 -4.00 14.37 -28.67
CA ILE A 318 -4.22 12.93 -28.49
C ILE A 318 -5.68 12.66 -28.13
N SER A 319 -6.20 13.36 -27.12
CA SER A 319 -7.59 13.20 -26.67
C SER A 319 -8.58 13.51 -27.80
N SER A 320 -8.30 14.55 -28.59
CA SER A 320 -9.16 14.96 -29.71
C SER A 320 -9.11 13.96 -30.87
N GLU A 321 -7.93 13.47 -31.25
CA GLU A 321 -7.74 12.49 -32.30
C GLU A 321 -8.44 11.16 -31.99
N LEU A 322 -8.30 10.65 -30.76
CA LEU A 322 -8.93 9.42 -30.34
C LEU A 322 -10.44 9.51 -30.18
N SER A 323 -10.96 10.69 -29.78
CA SER A 323 -12.40 10.94 -29.73
C SER A 323 -13.03 11.02 -31.13
N ALA A 324 -12.31 11.58 -32.11
CA ALA A 324 -12.80 11.71 -33.49
C ALA A 324 -12.75 10.40 -34.29
N ALA A 325 -11.81 9.52 -33.99
CA ALA A 325 -11.64 8.21 -34.63
C ALA A 325 -11.38 7.15 -33.54
N PRO A 326 -12.42 6.61 -32.91
CA PRO A 326 -12.26 5.62 -31.88
C PRO A 326 -11.59 4.37 -32.46
N ARG A 327 -10.26 4.40 -32.51
CA ARG A 327 -9.44 3.20 -32.67
C ARG A 327 -9.77 2.31 -31.47
N LYS A 328 -9.58 1.00 -31.60
CA LYS A 328 -9.64 0.10 -30.45
C LYS A 328 -8.49 0.45 -29.49
N VAL A 329 -8.67 1.53 -28.75
CA VAL A 329 -7.93 1.71 -27.51
C VAL A 329 -8.28 0.47 -26.70
N ARG A 330 -7.29 -0.29 -26.31
CA ARG A 330 -7.50 -1.48 -25.48
C ARG A 330 -8.29 -1.04 -24.25
N SER A 331 -9.63 -1.16 -24.29
CA SER A 331 -10.50 -0.92 -23.13
C SER A 331 -10.29 -2.07 -22.14
N HIS A 332 -9.13 -2.09 -21.50
CA HIS A 332 -8.74 -3.17 -20.62
C HIS A 332 -9.29 -3.01 -19.20
N HIS A 333 -10.04 -1.95 -18.94
CA HIS A 333 -10.35 -1.57 -17.57
C HIS A 333 -11.31 -2.48 -16.83
N HIS A 334 -12.35 -3.00 -17.48
CA HIS A 334 -13.30 -3.91 -16.84
C HIS A 334 -12.87 -5.40 -16.89
N GLU A 335 -12.13 -5.79 -17.90
CA GLU A 335 -11.63 -7.17 -18.04
C GLU A 335 -10.37 -7.42 -17.20
N ARG A 336 -9.55 -6.39 -16.91
CA ARG A 336 -8.31 -6.52 -16.12
C ARG A 336 -8.52 -6.83 -14.65
N LYS A 337 -9.54 -6.29 -13.99
CA LYS A 337 -9.81 -6.55 -12.56
C LYS A 337 -9.98 -8.04 -12.24
N ALA A 338 -10.23 -8.88 -13.24
CA ALA A 338 -10.44 -10.31 -13.06
C ALA A 338 -9.22 -11.18 -13.39
N LEU A 339 -8.19 -10.67 -14.07
CA LEU A 339 -7.26 -11.54 -14.80
C LEU A 339 -5.81 -11.62 -14.31
N SER A 340 -5.29 -10.69 -13.50
CA SER A 340 -3.84 -10.71 -13.26
C SER A 340 -3.33 -10.28 -11.87
N TYR A 341 -4.16 -9.73 -10.98
CA TYR A 341 -3.67 -9.41 -9.65
C TYR A 341 -3.56 -10.68 -8.80
N GLU A 342 -2.34 -11.08 -8.50
CA GLU A 342 -2.04 -12.15 -7.56
C GLU A 342 -1.84 -11.57 -6.17
N ALA A 343 -2.63 -12.04 -5.19
CA ALA A 343 -2.55 -11.58 -3.81
C ALA A 343 -1.16 -11.85 -3.23
N ALA A 344 -0.59 -10.84 -2.59
CA ALA A 344 0.78 -10.88 -2.10
C ALA A 344 0.94 -10.10 -0.79
N ALA A 345 1.88 -10.50 0.05
CA ALA A 345 2.51 -9.61 1.01
C ALA A 345 3.63 -8.80 0.32
N SER A 346 4.11 -7.74 0.93
CA SER A 346 5.23 -6.98 0.39
C SER A 346 6.14 -6.46 1.49
N SER A 347 7.45 -6.55 1.26
CA SER A 347 8.41 -5.67 1.93
C SER A 347 8.31 -4.27 1.30
N ILE A 348 9.09 -3.31 1.79
CA ILE A 348 9.23 -2.03 1.09
C ILE A 348 9.92 -2.19 -0.27
N TYR A 349 10.61 -3.30 -0.53
CA TYR A 349 11.43 -3.51 -1.74
C TYR A 349 10.70 -4.27 -2.84
N GLY A 350 10.00 -5.36 -2.50
CA GLY A 350 9.39 -6.25 -3.47
C GLY A 350 8.20 -7.02 -2.91
N ALA A 351 7.32 -7.48 -3.82
CA ALA A 351 6.15 -8.30 -3.50
C ALA A 351 6.52 -9.77 -3.36
N THR A 352 5.80 -10.47 -2.48
CA THR A 352 5.89 -11.92 -2.29
C THR A 352 4.48 -12.52 -2.42
N PRO A 353 4.16 -13.20 -3.53
CA PRO A 353 2.87 -13.85 -3.72
C PRO A 353 2.51 -14.81 -2.59
N TYR A 354 1.25 -14.87 -2.22
CA TYR A 354 0.78 -15.83 -1.21
C TYR A 354 0.84 -17.27 -1.73
N LEU A 355 0.48 -17.48 -2.99
CA LEU A 355 0.62 -18.77 -3.64
C LEU A 355 2.02 -18.94 -4.22
N GLN A 356 2.64 -20.08 -3.95
CA GLN A 356 3.99 -20.40 -4.41
C GLN A 356 3.91 -21.55 -5.45
N ASP A 357 4.56 -21.38 -6.60
CA ASP A 357 4.44 -22.33 -7.74
C ASP A 357 4.80 -23.78 -7.40
N ASN A 358 5.85 -23.97 -6.58
CA ASN A 358 6.41 -25.29 -6.30
C ASN A 358 6.57 -25.59 -4.80
N SER A 359 5.91 -24.82 -3.96
CA SER A 359 6.06 -24.89 -2.51
C SER A 359 4.83 -24.33 -1.81
N PHE A 360 4.89 -24.21 -0.51
CA PHE A 360 3.99 -23.42 0.33
C PHE A 360 4.66 -22.11 0.74
N LEU A 361 3.91 -21.14 1.20
CA LEU A 361 4.41 -19.88 1.72
C LEU A 361 5.14 -20.15 3.05
N ILE A 362 6.45 -20.00 3.06
CA ILE A 362 7.29 -20.26 4.22
C ILE A 362 7.37 -19.00 5.09
N ILE A 363 6.81 -19.09 6.29
CA ILE A 363 6.85 -18.02 7.29
C ILE A 363 7.87 -18.42 8.35
N GLY A 364 8.95 -17.66 8.44
CA GLY A 364 10.07 -17.97 9.33
C GLY A 364 9.77 -17.65 10.79
N GLU A 365 9.78 -18.65 11.69
CA GLU A 365 9.36 -18.57 13.10
C GLU A 365 10.43 -18.05 14.08
N ARG A 366 11.66 -17.77 13.63
CA ARG A 366 12.79 -17.59 14.56
C ARG A 366 12.88 -16.22 15.21
N LEU A 367 12.18 -15.21 14.69
CA LEU A 367 12.14 -13.84 15.26
C LEU A 367 10.92 -13.67 16.20
N ASN A 368 10.57 -14.75 16.90
CA ASN A 368 9.41 -14.83 17.78
C ASN A 368 9.86 -15.03 19.23
N ALA A 369 9.57 -14.05 20.11
CA ALA A 369 9.95 -14.08 21.52
C ALA A 369 9.25 -15.18 22.30
N SER A 370 8.02 -15.54 21.95
CA SER A 370 7.26 -16.60 22.61
C SER A 370 7.93 -17.98 22.39
N GLY A 371 8.46 -18.23 21.20
CA GLY A 371 9.09 -19.50 20.81
C GLY A 371 10.61 -19.55 20.97
N SER A 372 11.33 -18.43 21.00
CA SER A 372 12.79 -18.37 20.93
C SER A 372 13.43 -17.79 22.19
N LYS A 373 14.16 -18.65 22.95
CA LYS A 373 14.98 -18.20 24.08
C LYS A 373 16.00 -17.15 23.65
N LYS A 374 16.65 -17.34 22.48
CA LYS A 374 17.64 -16.41 21.95
C LYS A 374 17.05 -15.02 21.70
N VAL A 375 15.85 -14.94 21.14
CA VAL A 375 15.17 -13.64 20.89
C VAL A 375 14.85 -12.94 22.20
N ARG A 376 14.39 -13.68 23.23
CA ARG A 376 14.16 -13.10 24.56
C ARG A 376 15.43 -12.54 25.20
N GLU A 377 16.55 -13.26 25.06
CA GLU A 377 17.86 -12.80 25.56
C GLU A 377 18.29 -11.51 24.85
N LEU A 378 18.23 -11.48 23.51
CA LEU A 378 18.55 -10.29 22.72
C LEU A 378 17.64 -9.09 23.03
N LEU A 379 16.33 -9.31 23.22
CA LEU A 379 15.40 -8.26 23.64
C LEU A 379 15.76 -7.72 25.02
N ASN A 380 16.09 -8.58 26.00
CA ASN A 380 16.45 -8.16 27.33
C ASN A 380 17.75 -7.35 27.37
N GLU A 381 18.70 -7.67 26.49
CA GLU A 381 19.97 -6.96 26.32
C GLU A 381 19.82 -5.73 25.42
N GLU A 382 18.66 -5.51 24.84
CA GLU A 382 18.40 -4.50 23.78
C GLU A 382 19.40 -4.60 22.61
N ASP A 383 19.84 -5.84 22.31
CA ASP A 383 20.71 -6.12 21.17
C ASP A 383 19.89 -6.20 19.87
N TRP A 384 19.53 -5.04 19.37
CA TRP A 384 18.75 -4.88 18.15
C TRP A 384 19.48 -5.39 16.91
N ASP A 385 20.80 -5.23 16.85
CA ASP A 385 21.63 -5.74 15.76
C ASP A 385 21.67 -7.27 15.75
N GLY A 386 21.69 -7.87 16.93
CA GLY A 386 21.55 -9.33 17.10
C GLY A 386 20.18 -9.82 16.60
N LEU A 387 19.10 -9.10 16.84
CA LEU A 387 17.76 -9.42 16.32
C LEU A 387 17.69 -9.29 14.79
N VAL A 388 18.27 -8.23 14.21
CA VAL A 388 18.38 -8.07 12.75
C VAL A 388 19.21 -9.20 12.14
N ALA A 389 20.28 -9.65 12.83
CA ALA A 389 21.08 -10.80 12.37
C ALA A 389 20.26 -12.11 12.36
N VAL A 390 19.35 -12.31 13.33
CA VAL A 390 18.41 -13.44 13.32
C VAL A 390 17.47 -13.35 12.10
N ALA A 391 16.93 -12.17 11.79
CA ALA A 391 16.09 -11.94 10.62
C ALA A 391 16.84 -12.27 9.32
N ARG A 392 18.06 -11.73 9.15
CA ARG A 392 18.91 -12.01 7.97
C ARG A 392 19.28 -13.50 7.85
N GLY A 393 19.39 -14.20 8.98
CA GLY A 393 19.62 -15.65 9.00
C GLY A 393 18.49 -16.42 8.34
N GLN A 394 17.23 -16.00 8.54
CA GLN A 394 16.05 -16.65 7.95
C GLN A 394 15.91 -16.38 6.45
N VAL A 395 16.38 -15.23 5.96
CA VAL A 395 16.50 -14.97 4.50
C VAL A 395 17.40 -16.01 3.84
N LYS A 396 18.54 -16.32 4.47
CA LYS A 396 19.47 -17.35 3.98
C LYS A 396 18.90 -18.77 4.04
N GLU A 397 17.92 -19.00 4.89
CA GLU A 397 17.20 -20.26 5.03
C GLU A 397 15.97 -20.34 4.08
N ASN A 398 15.81 -19.37 3.16
CA ASN A 398 14.72 -19.27 2.19
C ASN A 398 13.32 -19.09 2.81
N ALA A 399 13.22 -18.37 3.92
CA ALA A 399 11.92 -17.87 4.36
C ALA A 399 11.38 -16.88 3.32
N HIS A 400 10.05 -16.87 3.12
CA HIS A 400 9.36 -15.93 2.24
C HIS A 400 8.82 -14.74 3.02
N ILE A 401 8.42 -14.94 4.27
CA ILE A 401 7.90 -13.93 5.22
C ILE A 401 8.59 -14.16 6.57
N LEU A 402 8.73 -13.11 7.37
CA LEU A 402 9.23 -13.22 8.75
C LEU A 402 8.09 -13.01 9.74
N ASP A 403 7.87 -14.01 10.61
CA ASP A 403 7.02 -13.87 11.79
C ASP A 403 7.77 -13.08 12.87
N VAL A 404 7.20 -11.97 13.33
CA VAL A 404 7.80 -11.03 14.29
C VAL A 404 6.91 -10.94 15.53
N ASN A 405 7.41 -11.47 16.65
CA ASN A 405 6.72 -11.43 17.93
C ASN A 405 7.66 -10.93 19.03
N VAL A 406 7.21 -9.96 19.80
CA VAL A 406 7.94 -9.36 20.94
C VAL A 406 7.20 -9.59 22.27
N ASP A 407 6.21 -10.47 22.31
CA ASP A 407 5.41 -10.75 23.52
C ASP A 407 6.27 -11.41 24.59
N TYR A 408 6.78 -10.59 25.50
CA TYR A 408 7.57 -11.01 26.62
C TYR A 408 7.25 -10.17 27.86
N VAL A 409 6.97 -10.86 28.97
CA VAL A 409 6.50 -10.24 30.21
C VAL A 409 7.52 -9.26 30.77
N GLY A 410 7.06 -8.06 31.17
CA GLY A 410 7.86 -7.04 31.84
C GLY A 410 8.57 -6.07 30.89
N ARG A 411 8.26 -6.12 29.59
CA ARG A 411 8.78 -5.17 28.59
C ARG A 411 7.66 -4.29 28.01
N ASP A 412 8.04 -3.14 27.50
CA ASP A 412 7.18 -2.27 26.67
C ASP A 412 7.11 -2.86 25.25
N GLY A 413 6.08 -3.66 24.99
CA GLY A 413 5.94 -4.38 23.74
C GLY A 413 5.62 -3.48 22.55
N GLU A 414 4.94 -2.35 22.73
CA GLU A 414 4.70 -1.39 21.64
C GLU A 414 6.02 -0.73 21.19
N ARG A 415 6.83 -0.30 22.16
CA ARG A 415 8.19 0.22 21.88
C ARG A 415 9.03 -0.84 21.19
N ASP A 416 9.09 -2.05 21.74
CA ASP A 416 9.91 -3.14 21.21
C ASP A 416 9.48 -3.56 19.80
N MET A 417 8.18 -3.63 19.52
CA MET A 417 7.68 -3.91 18.17
C MET A 417 8.08 -2.80 17.18
N ARG A 418 7.90 -1.54 17.56
CA ARG A 418 8.29 -0.39 16.74
C ARG A 418 9.78 -0.40 16.44
N GLU A 419 10.63 -0.57 17.45
CA GLU A 419 12.10 -0.58 17.30
C GLU A 419 12.57 -1.73 16.43
N LEU A 420 12.06 -2.94 16.65
CA LEU A 420 12.45 -4.11 15.90
C LEU A 420 12.01 -4.01 14.43
N VAL A 421 10.74 -3.69 14.19
CA VAL A 421 10.18 -3.58 12.83
C VAL A 421 10.88 -2.49 12.05
N ASN A 422 11.07 -1.28 12.62
CA ASN A 422 11.75 -0.17 11.96
C ASN A 422 13.18 -0.55 11.48
N ARG A 423 13.90 -1.36 12.25
CA ARG A 423 15.23 -1.84 11.86
C ARG A 423 15.17 -2.95 10.82
N VAL A 424 14.24 -3.88 10.96
CA VAL A 424 14.12 -5.03 10.05
C VAL A 424 13.72 -4.57 8.65
N VAL A 425 12.74 -3.66 8.50
CA VAL A 425 12.22 -3.22 7.19
C VAL A 425 13.28 -2.59 6.29
N THR A 426 14.30 -1.94 6.87
CA THR A 426 15.40 -1.31 6.10
C THR A 426 16.60 -2.24 5.90
N ASN A 427 16.63 -3.40 6.56
CA ASN A 427 17.76 -4.32 6.56
C ASN A 427 17.48 -5.70 5.95
N VAL A 428 16.20 -6.01 5.68
CA VAL A 428 15.72 -7.29 5.17
C VAL A 428 14.68 -7.05 4.09
N ASN A 429 14.77 -7.79 3.00
CA ASN A 429 13.90 -7.65 1.83
C ASN A 429 12.68 -8.60 1.86
N LEU A 430 12.30 -9.12 3.03
CA LEU A 430 11.12 -9.96 3.19
C LEU A 430 9.97 -9.19 3.85
N PRO A 431 8.72 -9.49 3.47
CA PRO A 431 7.54 -9.02 4.18
C PRO A 431 7.49 -9.51 5.63
N LEU A 432 6.68 -8.85 6.45
CA LEU A 432 6.53 -9.18 7.86
C LEU A 432 5.11 -9.70 8.17
N MET A 433 5.05 -10.72 9.02
CA MET A 433 3.87 -11.11 9.76
C MET A 433 4.04 -10.56 11.18
N LEU A 434 3.14 -9.66 11.60
CA LEU A 434 3.17 -9.05 12.93
C LEU A 434 2.34 -9.91 13.88
N ASP A 435 3.01 -10.63 14.77
CA ASP A 435 2.42 -11.60 15.68
C ASP A 435 2.32 -11.02 17.10
N SER A 436 1.11 -10.89 17.60
CA SER A 436 0.83 -10.51 18.99
C SER A 436 -0.60 -10.82 19.39
N THR A 437 -0.79 -11.09 20.68
CA THR A 437 -2.13 -11.15 21.31
C THR A 437 -2.72 -9.75 21.54
N GLU A 438 -1.89 -8.69 21.53
CA GLU A 438 -2.27 -7.30 21.79
C GLU A 438 -2.26 -6.51 20.48
N TRP A 439 -3.41 -6.02 20.04
CA TRP A 439 -3.56 -5.26 18.79
C TRP A 439 -2.73 -3.95 18.78
N GLN A 440 -2.47 -3.35 19.96
CA GLN A 440 -1.65 -2.13 20.08
C GLN A 440 -0.21 -2.36 19.58
N LYS A 441 0.36 -3.53 19.86
CA LYS A 441 1.69 -3.92 19.38
C LYS A 441 1.69 -4.12 17.86
N MET A 442 0.62 -4.72 17.30
CA MET A 442 0.45 -4.83 15.85
C MET A 442 0.42 -3.44 15.20
N GLU A 443 -0.38 -2.50 15.76
CA GLU A 443 -0.47 -1.14 15.24
C GLU A 443 0.88 -0.41 15.33
N ALA A 444 1.62 -0.56 16.44
CA ALA A 444 2.96 0.01 16.59
C ALA A 444 3.93 -0.46 15.50
N GLY A 445 3.85 -1.74 15.11
CA GLY A 445 4.61 -2.30 13.99
C GLY A 445 4.14 -1.77 12.63
N LEU A 446 2.83 -1.71 12.39
CA LEU A 446 2.25 -1.21 11.14
C LEU A 446 2.62 0.25 10.85
N LYS A 447 2.74 1.09 11.88
CA LYS A 447 3.13 2.50 11.76
C LYS A 447 4.57 2.73 11.30
N VAL A 448 5.39 1.70 11.28
CA VAL A 448 6.79 1.76 10.80
C VAL A 448 7.07 0.77 9.66
N ALA A 449 6.07 -0.07 9.30
CA ALA A 449 6.17 -1.02 8.21
C ALA A 449 5.55 -0.44 6.92
N GLY A 450 6.39 0.07 6.01
CA GLY A 450 5.91 0.56 4.71
C GLY A 450 5.31 -0.54 3.83
N GLY A 451 5.79 -1.78 3.94
CA GLY A 451 5.30 -2.94 3.19
C GLY A 451 3.87 -3.36 3.54
N LYS A 452 3.35 -4.37 2.82
CA LYS A 452 2.06 -5.02 3.12
C LYS A 452 2.31 -6.19 4.05
N CYS A 453 1.97 -6.02 5.34
CA CYS A 453 2.11 -7.01 6.39
C CYS A 453 0.94 -8.00 6.42
N ILE A 454 1.11 -9.08 7.20
CA ILE A 454 0.03 -9.96 7.65
C ILE A 454 -0.07 -9.82 9.17
N LEU A 455 -1.29 -9.71 9.70
CA LEU A 455 -1.53 -9.66 11.15
C LEU A 455 -1.82 -11.06 11.68
N ASN A 456 -1.06 -11.52 12.67
CA ASN A 456 -1.20 -12.82 13.31
C ASN A 456 -1.47 -12.60 14.82
N SER A 457 -2.65 -12.83 15.32
CA SER A 457 -3.89 -13.21 14.70
C SER A 457 -5.10 -12.57 15.41
N THR A 458 -6.27 -12.82 14.89
CA THR A 458 -7.52 -12.53 15.61
C THR A 458 -8.38 -13.79 15.73
N ASN A 459 -9.31 -13.79 16.69
CA ASN A 459 -10.28 -14.86 16.94
C ASN A 459 -11.40 -14.33 17.85
N TYR A 460 -12.33 -15.18 18.26
CA TYR A 460 -13.46 -14.81 19.13
C TYR A 460 -13.28 -15.16 20.60
N GLU A 461 -12.09 -15.58 21.07
CA GLU A 461 -11.84 -15.97 22.48
C GLU A 461 -12.22 -14.86 23.45
N ASP A 462 -11.82 -13.61 23.13
CA ASP A 462 -12.15 -12.41 23.92
C ASP A 462 -13.42 -11.69 23.40
N GLY A 463 -14.24 -12.37 22.60
CA GLY A 463 -15.45 -11.82 22.00
C GLY A 463 -15.18 -11.00 20.73
N ASP A 464 -16.25 -10.35 20.25
CA ASP A 464 -16.27 -9.65 18.95
C ASP A 464 -15.42 -8.38 18.94
N GLU A 465 -15.23 -7.69 20.07
CA GLU A 465 -14.56 -6.39 20.12
C GLU A 465 -13.12 -6.47 19.59
N ARG A 466 -12.32 -7.41 20.12
CA ARG A 466 -10.94 -7.61 19.67
C ARG A 466 -10.89 -8.13 18.23
N PHE A 467 -11.82 -9.03 17.87
CA PHE A 467 -11.91 -9.55 16.50
C PHE A 467 -12.03 -8.42 15.48
N PHE A 468 -13.00 -7.54 15.64
CA PHE A 468 -13.22 -6.42 14.73
C PHE A 468 -12.13 -5.35 14.82
N LYS A 469 -11.50 -5.17 15.99
CA LYS A 469 -10.39 -4.21 16.12
C LYS A 469 -9.18 -4.61 15.26
N VAL A 470 -8.85 -5.88 15.18
CA VAL A 470 -7.76 -6.35 14.30
C VAL A 470 -8.17 -6.25 12.83
N LEU A 471 -9.44 -6.51 12.47
CA LEU A 471 -9.93 -6.29 11.11
C LEU A 471 -9.87 -4.80 10.72
N GLU A 472 -10.18 -3.89 11.67
CA GLU A 472 -10.02 -2.45 11.45
C GLU A 472 -8.57 -2.10 11.10
N LEU A 473 -7.59 -2.63 11.86
CA LEU A 473 -6.18 -2.43 11.56
C LEU A 473 -5.80 -3.01 10.19
N ALA A 474 -6.24 -4.23 9.88
CA ALA A 474 -5.98 -4.85 8.60
C ALA A 474 -6.48 -3.99 7.43
N LYS A 475 -7.70 -3.47 7.53
CA LYS A 475 -8.30 -2.58 6.52
C LYS A 475 -7.58 -1.24 6.45
N ARG A 476 -7.30 -0.60 7.60
CA ARG A 476 -6.67 0.72 7.69
C ARG A 476 -5.26 0.75 7.13
N TYR A 477 -4.47 -0.31 7.35
CA TYR A 477 -3.08 -0.40 6.91
C TYR A 477 -2.88 -1.26 5.66
N GLY A 478 -3.96 -1.83 5.10
CA GLY A 478 -3.92 -2.67 3.91
C GLY A 478 -3.21 -4.00 4.15
N ALA A 479 -3.38 -4.61 5.32
CA ALA A 479 -2.71 -5.86 5.71
C ALA A 479 -3.60 -7.08 5.46
N GLY A 480 -2.96 -8.26 5.24
CA GLY A 480 -3.63 -9.55 5.38
C GLY A 480 -3.88 -9.89 6.85
N VAL A 481 -4.75 -10.86 7.13
CA VAL A 481 -5.10 -11.23 8.50
C VAL A 481 -5.19 -12.74 8.69
N VAL A 482 -4.57 -13.25 9.74
CA VAL A 482 -4.75 -14.62 10.23
C VAL A 482 -5.92 -14.66 11.20
N ILE A 483 -6.83 -15.61 11.01
CA ILE A 483 -7.97 -15.85 11.87
C ILE A 483 -7.83 -17.26 12.47
N GLY A 484 -7.66 -17.35 13.78
CA GLY A 484 -7.61 -18.61 14.51
C GLY A 484 -8.99 -19.23 14.67
N THR A 485 -9.07 -20.57 14.56
CA THR A 485 -10.31 -21.32 14.82
C THR A 485 -10.56 -21.48 16.32
N ILE A 486 -10.73 -20.34 17.00
CA ILE A 486 -11.00 -20.20 18.43
C ILE A 486 -12.25 -19.34 18.59
N ASP A 487 -13.20 -19.78 19.41
CA ASP A 487 -14.39 -19.04 19.76
C ASP A 487 -14.51 -18.85 21.28
N GLU A 488 -15.67 -18.42 21.73
CA GLU A 488 -15.96 -18.14 23.14
C GLU A 488 -15.89 -19.41 24.02
N ASP A 489 -15.98 -20.61 23.41
CA ASP A 489 -15.81 -21.91 24.09
C ASP A 489 -14.33 -22.36 24.13
N GLY A 490 -13.43 -21.61 23.47
CA GLY A 490 -11.99 -21.84 23.42
C GLY A 490 -11.52 -22.44 22.09
N MET A 491 -10.33 -23.09 22.10
CA MET A 491 -9.71 -23.67 20.92
C MET A 491 -10.52 -24.86 20.37
N ALA A 492 -10.95 -24.76 19.11
CA ALA A 492 -11.67 -25.85 18.43
C ALA A 492 -10.78 -27.10 18.29
N ARG A 493 -11.31 -28.26 18.64
CA ARG A 493 -10.63 -29.54 18.58
C ARG A 493 -11.04 -30.39 17.39
N THR A 494 -12.31 -30.39 17.03
CA THR A 494 -12.83 -31.17 15.91
C THR A 494 -12.87 -30.39 14.61
N ALA A 495 -12.79 -31.10 13.49
CA ALA A 495 -12.92 -30.49 12.16
C ALA A 495 -14.24 -29.73 12.00
N ASP A 496 -15.34 -30.27 12.55
CA ASP A 496 -16.66 -29.61 12.50
C ASP A 496 -16.65 -28.24 13.19
N GLN A 497 -16.07 -28.16 14.40
CA GLN A 497 -15.95 -26.90 15.14
C GLN A 497 -15.07 -25.89 14.37
N LYS A 498 -13.89 -26.34 13.89
CA LYS A 498 -12.95 -25.49 13.13
C LYS A 498 -13.60 -24.90 11.88
N VAL A 499 -14.30 -25.71 11.11
CA VAL A 499 -15.02 -25.28 9.90
C VAL A 499 -16.18 -24.35 10.23
N ALA A 500 -16.92 -24.60 11.31
CA ALA A 500 -18.02 -23.73 11.71
C ALA A 500 -17.52 -22.32 12.09
N ILE A 501 -16.43 -22.24 12.87
CA ILE A 501 -15.80 -20.97 13.24
C ILE A 501 -15.24 -20.27 11.99
N ALA A 502 -14.56 -20.99 11.10
CA ALA A 502 -14.02 -20.40 9.86
C ALA A 502 -15.14 -19.79 9.00
N LYS A 503 -16.29 -20.45 8.86
CA LYS A 503 -17.44 -19.92 8.11
C LYS A 503 -18.07 -18.68 8.77
N ARG A 504 -18.17 -18.67 10.11
CA ARG A 504 -18.63 -17.49 10.87
C ARG A 504 -17.68 -16.31 10.59
N ALA A 505 -16.39 -16.52 10.81
CA ALA A 505 -15.38 -15.50 10.66
C ALA A 505 -15.24 -15.00 9.20
N TYR A 506 -15.42 -15.88 8.21
CA TYR A 506 -15.44 -15.51 6.80
C TYR A 506 -16.54 -14.48 6.50
N ARG A 507 -17.77 -14.79 6.93
CA ARG A 507 -18.91 -13.90 6.73
C ARG A 507 -18.64 -12.54 7.38
N ASP A 508 -18.24 -12.55 8.65
CA ASP A 508 -18.04 -11.35 9.45
C ASP A 508 -16.88 -10.48 8.89
N ALA A 509 -15.77 -11.11 8.46
CA ALA A 509 -14.63 -10.39 7.88
C ALA A 509 -14.92 -9.81 6.48
N VAL A 510 -15.60 -10.57 5.61
CA VAL A 510 -15.97 -10.11 4.26
C VAL A 510 -17.02 -9.00 4.35
N GLU A 511 -18.01 -9.11 5.25
CA GLU A 511 -19.01 -8.07 5.49
C GLU A 511 -18.36 -6.79 6.05
N TYR A 512 -17.33 -6.93 6.88
CA TYR A 512 -16.52 -5.79 7.37
C TYR A 512 -15.71 -5.12 6.25
N GLY A 513 -15.46 -5.82 5.14
CA GLY A 513 -14.75 -5.32 3.95
C GLY A 513 -13.33 -5.85 3.78
N ILE A 514 -12.96 -6.96 4.44
CA ILE A 514 -11.69 -7.65 4.18
C ILE A 514 -11.88 -8.57 2.97
N PRO A 515 -11.09 -8.43 1.89
CA PRO A 515 -11.16 -9.32 0.75
C PRO A 515 -10.83 -10.77 1.16
N ALA A 516 -11.57 -11.76 0.62
CA ALA A 516 -11.37 -13.17 0.96
C ALA A 516 -9.93 -13.64 0.74
N ARG A 517 -9.26 -13.14 -0.32
CA ARG A 517 -7.86 -13.44 -0.65
C ARG A 517 -6.83 -12.88 0.35
N GLU A 518 -7.24 -12.06 1.31
CA GLU A 518 -6.39 -11.51 2.38
C GLU A 518 -6.59 -12.24 3.72
N ILE A 519 -7.44 -13.27 3.75
CA ILE A 519 -7.77 -14.03 4.96
C ILE A 519 -6.98 -15.33 4.96
N PHE A 520 -6.28 -15.58 6.07
CA PHE A 520 -5.58 -16.82 6.38
C PHE A 520 -6.27 -17.49 7.59
N TYR A 521 -6.67 -18.76 7.47
CA TYR A 521 -7.18 -19.51 8.62
C TYR A 521 -6.08 -20.32 9.28
N ASP A 522 -5.87 -20.10 10.57
CA ASP A 522 -5.14 -21.05 11.42
C ASP A 522 -6.10 -22.12 11.96
N ALA A 523 -6.02 -23.31 11.36
CA ALA A 523 -6.81 -24.45 11.76
C ALA A 523 -6.31 -25.09 13.07
N LEU A 524 -5.33 -24.52 13.73
CA LEU A 524 -4.70 -24.91 15.00
C LEU A 524 -4.08 -26.32 14.99
N ALA A 525 -2.76 -26.38 14.97
CA ALA A 525 -2.02 -27.61 15.24
C ALA A 525 -1.90 -27.81 16.75
N LEU A 526 -2.69 -28.69 17.31
CA LEU A 526 -2.64 -29.03 18.73
C LEU A 526 -1.72 -30.22 18.98
N PRO A 527 -1.02 -30.30 20.13
CA PRO A 527 -0.13 -31.42 20.46
C PRO A 527 -0.85 -32.77 20.45
N ILE A 528 -0.22 -33.80 19.91
CA ILE A 528 -0.73 -35.18 19.90
C ILE A 528 -0.09 -36.06 21.00
N SER A 529 0.93 -35.56 21.69
CA SER A 529 1.72 -36.32 22.67
C SER A 529 1.45 -35.96 24.13
N THR A 530 0.25 -35.48 24.43
CA THR A 530 -0.14 -35.04 25.80
C THR A 530 -0.42 -36.18 26.75
N GLY A 531 -0.65 -37.40 26.25
CA GLY A 531 -1.12 -38.53 27.01
C GLY A 531 -2.64 -38.56 27.26
N ILE A 532 -3.37 -37.56 26.75
CA ILE A 532 -4.84 -37.47 26.80
C ILE A 532 -5.38 -38.18 25.54
N GLU A 533 -6.36 -39.10 25.73
CA GLU A 533 -6.90 -39.90 24.62
C GLU A 533 -7.56 -39.04 23.53
N GLU A 534 -8.23 -37.97 23.95
CA GLU A 534 -8.90 -37.02 23.04
C GLU A 534 -7.92 -36.27 22.13
N ASP A 535 -6.68 -36.06 22.59
CA ASP A 535 -5.67 -35.33 21.85
C ASP A 535 -5.02 -36.13 20.70
N ARG A 536 -5.16 -37.46 20.72
CA ARG A 536 -4.59 -38.33 19.68
C ARG A 536 -5.13 -38.02 18.29
N ARG A 537 -6.33 -37.51 18.15
CA ARG A 537 -6.95 -37.18 16.89
C ARG A 537 -6.65 -35.75 16.41
N ASN A 538 -5.98 -34.94 17.22
CA ASN A 538 -5.76 -33.52 16.90
C ASN A 538 -5.12 -33.31 15.51
N GLY A 539 -4.15 -34.15 15.12
CA GLY A 539 -3.54 -34.08 13.79
C GLY A 539 -4.51 -34.37 12.64
N ALA A 540 -5.26 -35.46 12.77
CA ALA A 540 -6.25 -35.89 11.77
C ALA A 540 -7.41 -34.87 11.65
N GLU A 541 -7.91 -34.36 12.77
CA GLU A 541 -8.97 -33.34 12.79
C GLU A 541 -8.49 -32.03 12.15
N THR A 542 -7.23 -31.67 12.33
CA THR A 542 -6.64 -30.48 11.69
C THR A 542 -6.53 -30.66 10.17
N ILE A 543 -6.02 -31.81 9.68
CA ILE A 543 -5.91 -32.12 8.25
C ILE A 543 -7.29 -32.10 7.59
N GLU A 544 -8.30 -32.71 8.24
CA GLU A 544 -9.68 -32.73 7.75
C GLU A 544 -10.30 -31.31 7.71
N ALA A 545 -10.04 -30.50 8.76
CA ALA A 545 -10.50 -29.11 8.76
C ALA A 545 -9.89 -28.29 7.62
N ILE A 546 -8.60 -28.44 7.35
CA ILE A 546 -7.93 -27.77 6.23
C ILE A 546 -8.63 -28.13 4.91
N ARG A 547 -8.84 -29.43 4.64
CA ARG A 547 -9.49 -29.88 3.41
C ARG A 547 -10.87 -29.22 3.25
N ARG A 548 -11.69 -29.25 4.28
CA ARG A 548 -13.05 -28.72 4.23
C ARG A 548 -13.08 -27.20 4.16
N ILE A 549 -12.17 -26.47 4.84
CA ILE A 549 -12.06 -25.01 4.72
C ILE A 549 -11.73 -24.65 3.26
N ARG A 550 -10.78 -25.34 2.62
CA ARG A 550 -10.42 -25.09 1.22
C ARG A 550 -11.53 -25.43 0.24
N GLU A 551 -12.30 -26.48 0.50
CA GLU A 551 -13.46 -26.87 -0.32
C GLU A 551 -14.59 -25.85 -0.21
N ASP A 552 -14.92 -25.40 1.01
CA ASP A 552 -16.05 -24.50 1.30
C ASP A 552 -15.72 -23.02 1.02
N LEU A 553 -14.45 -22.62 1.18
CA LEU A 553 -13.94 -21.25 1.09
C LEU A 553 -12.70 -21.19 0.17
N PRO A 554 -12.81 -21.44 -1.13
CA PRO A 554 -11.66 -21.64 -2.02
C PRO A 554 -10.78 -20.41 -2.23
N GLN A 555 -11.23 -19.21 -1.85
CA GLN A 555 -10.51 -17.95 -2.03
C GLN A 555 -9.63 -17.57 -0.83
N VAL A 556 -9.77 -18.26 0.30
CA VAL A 556 -8.97 -17.98 1.50
C VAL A 556 -7.70 -18.81 1.52
N HIS A 557 -6.76 -18.45 2.37
CA HIS A 557 -5.53 -19.21 2.63
C HIS A 557 -5.65 -20.00 3.94
N VAL A 558 -4.84 -21.04 4.08
CA VAL A 558 -4.72 -21.78 5.33
C VAL A 558 -3.27 -21.80 5.79
N VAL A 559 -3.05 -21.42 7.04
CA VAL A 559 -1.74 -21.35 7.68
C VAL A 559 -1.74 -22.20 8.96
N LEU A 560 -0.59 -22.76 9.32
CA LEU A 560 -0.38 -23.44 10.60
C LEU A 560 0.95 -23.08 11.23
N GLY A 561 0.95 -22.94 12.55
CA GLY A 561 2.13 -23.10 13.40
C GLY A 561 2.46 -24.57 13.57
N VAL A 562 3.11 -25.17 12.56
CA VAL A 562 3.29 -26.64 12.44
C VAL A 562 4.00 -27.26 13.64
N SER A 563 4.96 -26.55 14.24
CA SER A 563 5.78 -27.04 15.36
C SER A 563 4.95 -27.43 16.61
N ASN A 564 3.72 -26.97 16.72
CA ASN A 564 2.84 -27.23 17.86
C ASN A 564 2.42 -28.71 17.95
N VAL A 565 2.18 -29.39 16.81
CA VAL A 565 1.75 -30.81 16.79
C VAL A 565 2.68 -31.72 17.56
N SER A 566 3.97 -31.40 17.55
CA SER A 566 5.05 -32.21 18.15
C SER A 566 5.53 -31.72 19.51
N PHE A 567 4.82 -30.76 20.12
CA PHE A 567 5.22 -30.21 21.42
C PHE A 567 5.36 -31.32 22.47
N GLY A 568 6.44 -31.31 23.23
CA GLY A 568 6.76 -32.32 24.24
C GLY A 568 7.61 -33.50 23.76
N LEU A 569 7.79 -33.69 22.44
CA LEU A 569 8.65 -34.75 21.90
C LEU A 569 10.13 -34.36 21.86
N SER A 570 11.01 -35.38 21.72
CA SER A 570 12.45 -35.16 21.52
C SER A 570 12.73 -34.39 20.23
N PRO A 571 13.84 -33.62 20.12
CA PRO A 571 14.15 -32.82 18.93
C PRO A 571 14.18 -33.62 17.63
N ALA A 572 14.69 -34.85 17.65
CA ALA A 572 14.76 -35.72 16.47
C ALA A 572 13.35 -36.17 16.01
N ALA A 573 12.51 -36.60 16.96
CA ALA A 573 11.13 -36.97 16.68
C ALA A 573 10.31 -35.78 16.17
N ARG A 574 10.54 -34.59 16.72
CA ARG A 574 9.86 -33.35 16.26
C ARG A 574 10.15 -33.04 14.79
N ILE A 575 11.42 -33.14 14.37
CA ILE A 575 11.79 -32.88 12.96
C ILE A 575 11.03 -33.82 12.02
N THR A 576 11.00 -35.12 12.35
CA THR A 576 10.33 -36.12 11.53
C THR A 576 8.82 -35.92 11.50
N LEU A 577 8.18 -35.79 12.67
CA LEU A 577 6.73 -35.60 12.76
C LEU A 577 6.27 -34.30 12.09
N ASN A 578 6.94 -33.17 12.36
CA ASN A 578 6.60 -31.89 11.73
C ASN A 578 6.69 -31.96 10.21
N SER A 579 7.70 -32.66 9.68
CA SER A 579 7.89 -32.79 8.23
C SER A 579 6.82 -33.63 7.55
N VAL A 580 6.39 -34.74 8.18
CA VAL A 580 5.31 -35.59 7.66
C VAL A 580 3.96 -34.88 7.79
N PHE A 581 3.69 -34.28 8.94
CA PHE A 581 2.43 -33.55 9.19
C PHE A 581 2.28 -32.34 8.25
N LEU A 582 3.36 -31.57 8.06
CA LEU A 582 3.38 -30.46 7.09
C LEU A 582 3.00 -30.92 5.68
N HIS A 583 3.62 -32.03 5.22
CA HIS A 583 3.31 -32.58 3.90
C HIS A 583 1.84 -32.96 3.78
N ASP A 584 1.30 -33.70 4.75
CA ASP A 584 -0.08 -34.18 4.73
C ASP A 584 -1.09 -32.99 4.83
N CYS A 585 -0.73 -31.91 5.53
CA CYS A 585 -1.50 -30.65 5.53
C CYS A 585 -1.47 -29.94 4.16
N CYS A 586 -0.31 -29.90 3.49
CA CYS A 586 -0.19 -29.33 2.14
C CYS A 586 -1.04 -30.12 1.12
N GLU A 587 -1.01 -31.46 1.19
CA GLU A 587 -1.88 -32.33 0.37
C GLU A 587 -3.38 -32.10 0.66
N ALA A 588 -3.73 -31.67 1.87
CA ALA A 588 -5.10 -31.29 2.21
C ALA A 588 -5.50 -29.88 1.74
N GLY A 589 -4.54 -29.08 1.24
CA GLY A 589 -4.77 -27.75 0.69
C GLY A 589 -4.23 -26.58 1.50
N MET A 590 -3.38 -26.83 2.52
CA MET A 590 -2.66 -25.77 3.21
C MET A 590 -1.64 -25.12 2.27
N ASP A 591 -1.61 -23.79 2.23
CA ASP A 591 -0.73 -23.03 1.34
C ASP A 591 0.28 -22.14 2.07
N ALA A 592 0.23 -22.05 3.41
CA ALA A 592 1.19 -21.31 4.22
C ALA A 592 1.55 -22.06 5.51
N ALA A 593 2.80 -21.93 5.99
CA ALA A 593 3.23 -22.55 7.25
C ALA A 593 4.26 -21.69 8.00
N ILE A 594 4.04 -21.54 9.31
CA ILE A 594 4.99 -20.92 10.23
C ILE A 594 5.93 -22.03 10.71
N VAL A 595 7.17 -21.99 10.24
CA VAL A 595 8.16 -23.06 10.45
C VAL A 595 9.59 -22.53 10.51
N SER A 596 10.50 -23.36 11.03
CA SER A 596 11.94 -23.20 10.81
C SER A 596 12.36 -24.00 9.57
N PRO A 597 12.64 -23.35 8.41
CA PRO A 597 12.91 -24.08 7.16
C PRO A 597 14.06 -25.10 7.30
N ALA A 598 15.08 -24.75 8.09
CA ALA A 598 16.22 -25.61 8.36
C ALA A 598 15.87 -26.92 9.09
N LYS A 599 14.67 -27.01 9.69
CA LYS A 599 14.21 -28.18 10.46
C LYS A 599 13.12 -28.99 9.74
N ILE A 600 12.82 -28.66 8.50
CA ILE A 600 11.85 -29.40 7.68
C ILE A 600 12.61 -30.27 6.69
N LEU A 601 12.28 -31.56 6.65
CA LEU A 601 12.86 -32.54 5.75
C LEU A 601 11.88 -32.87 4.62
N PRO A 602 12.35 -32.94 3.37
CA PRO A 602 11.54 -33.54 2.30
C PRO A 602 11.23 -35.01 2.62
N LEU A 603 10.02 -35.48 2.32
CA LEU A 603 9.60 -36.86 2.65
C LEU A 603 10.55 -37.95 2.14
N ILE A 604 11.18 -37.71 0.98
CA ILE A 604 12.14 -38.65 0.40
C ILE A 604 13.35 -38.92 1.33
N LYS A 605 13.62 -38.02 2.29
CA LYS A 605 14.69 -38.21 3.30
C LYS A 605 14.18 -38.90 4.57
N ILE A 606 12.90 -39.22 4.66
CA ILE A 606 12.28 -39.91 5.79
C ILE A 606 11.87 -41.29 5.34
N SER A 607 12.33 -42.34 6.05
CA SER A 607 11.98 -43.72 5.69
C SER A 607 10.49 -43.97 5.73
N GLU A 608 9.99 -44.86 4.85
CA GLU A 608 8.57 -45.23 4.81
C GLU A 608 8.04 -45.74 6.18
N GLU A 609 8.89 -46.45 6.92
CA GLU A 609 8.56 -46.88 8.27
C GLU A 609 8.32 -45.72 9.21
N HIS A 610 9.20 -44.70 9.20
CA HIS A 610 9.01 -43.49 10.02
C HIS A 610 7.82 -42.66 9.58
N GLN A 611 7.58 -42.55 8.26
CA GLN A 611 6.38 -41.86 7.74
C GLN A 611 5.11 -42.55 8.22
N LYS A 612 5.10 -43.88 8.17
CA LYS A 612 3.95 -44.67 8.67
C LYS A 612 3.72 -44.45 10.14
N VAL A 613 4.78 -44.56 10.96
CA VAL A 613 4.67 -44.32 12.41
C VAL A 613 4.10 -42.94 12.70
N CYS A 614 4.55 -41.90 12.00
CA CYS A 614 4.04 -40.54 12.17
C CYS A 614 2.55 -40.41 11.82
N ARG A 615 2.04 -41.18 10.85
CA ARG A 615 0.62 -41.20 10.47
C ARG A 615 -0.24 -42.08 11.35
N ASP A 616 0.35 -43.08 12.00
CA ASP A 616 -0.33 -43.99 12.92
C ASP A 616 -0.48 -43.38 14.34
N LEU A 617 0.32 -42.33 14.67
CA LEU A 617 0.23 -41.58 15.93
C LEU A 617 -1.02 -40.72 16.02
#